data_f50b18473f711195ccd5920a9f487c2a
#
_entry.id   f50b18473f711195ccd5920a9f487c2a
#
_cell.length_a   1.000
_cell.length_b   1.000
_cell.length_c   1.000
_cell.angle_alpha   90.00
_cell.angle_beta   90.00
_cell.angle_gamma   90.00
#
_symmetry.space_group_name_H-M   'P 1'
#
loop_
_entity.id
_entity.type
_entity.pdbx_description
1 polymer ?
#
loop_
_entity_poly.entity_id
_entity_poly.type
_entity_poly.pdbx_seq_one_letter_code
_entity_poly.pdbx_strand_id
1 'polypeptide(L)'
;MTARTLVIGGASRAAIAWRRNAARAGLPVTVLTRKPVPGSDNETQFVVGDYFAPPAEVFDEVGCVMNFAGAPTQPTEAALIRLNVEGPVRLAVAARDRGAARFVQISSLSVFGGAEDIDDATPIQPRTSYARTKRAAEEGLRRLETSGFSPLIVRAPLIYGPQGGGKLSQLVRLWSTLRVLPAPSVLQPRSMVHVHNLALALDGAVDRGDRLIYPCDPEPFDLAKLRDALRAEGVGVRLFSAPPLLFRLLERARPAMYESLYGRSLVAPGSRAPLPRDAMNLNTALRGLIRAGLKRDSNA
;
A
#
# COMPACT_ATOMS: atom_id res chain seq x y z
N MET A 1 -5.91 30.66 -0.15
CA MET A 1 -4.64 29.88 -0.05
C MET A 1 -4.98 28.42 -0.13
N THR A 2 -4.27 27.63 -0.92
CA THR A 2 -4.50 26.17 -1.02
C THR A 2 -4.10 25.54 0.31
N ALA A 3 -5.00 24.80 0.95
CA ALA A 3 -4.73 24.16 2.23
C ALA A 3 -3.58 23.15 2.07
N ARG A 4 -2.70 23.09 3.08
CA ARG A 4 -1.52 22.23 3.11
C ARG A 4 -1.90 20.76 3.35
N THR A 5 -1.16 19.83 2.76
CA THR A 5 -1.33 18.38 3.06
C THR A 5 -0.23 17.91 4.00
N LEU A 6 -0.62 17.29 5.13
CA LEU A 6 0.30 16.63 6.05
C LEU A 6 0.50 15.17 5.64
N VAL A 7 1.74 14.78 5.38
CA VAL A 7 2.15 13.39 5.08
C VAL A 7 2.84 12.77 6.29
N ILE A 8 2.22 11.76 6.89
CA ILE A 8 2.78 11.01 8.02
C ILE A 8 3.44 9.73 7.50
N GLY A 9 4.67 9.45 7.95
CA GLY A 9 5.44 8.32 7.44
C GLY A 9 6.08 8.59 6.07
N GLY A 10 6.59 9.80 5.86
CA GLY A 10 7.11 10.32 4.60
C GLY A 10 8.21 9.49 3.93
N ALA A 11 8.86 8.57 4.66
CA ALA A 11 9.88 7.65 4.14
C ALA A 11 9.30 6.38 3.50
N SER A 12 8.00 6.12 3.62
CA SER A 12 7.40 4.93 3.00
C SER A 12 7.36 5.06 1.46
N ARG A 13 7.42 3.93 0.76
CA ARG A 13 7.39 3.92 -0.72
C ARG A 13 6.15 4.60 -1.30
N ALA A 14 5.00 4.38 -0.68
CA ALA A 14 3.75 5.00 -1.08
C ALA A 14 3.78 6.51 -0.85
N ALA A 15 4.27 6.96 0.32
CA ALA A 15 4.45 8.38 0.62
C ALA A 15 5.42 9.06 -0.35
N ILE A 16 6.57 8.43 -0.64
CA ILE A 16 7.55 8.98 -1.60
C ILE A 16 6.92 9.16 -2.99
N ALA A 17 6.13 8.18 -3.45
CA ALA A 17 5.47 8.28 -4.74
C ALA A 17 4.42 9.39 -4.77
N TRP A 18 3.60 9.49 -3.73
CA TRP A 18 2.60 10.55 -3.60
C TRP A 18 3.24 11.95 -3.50
N ARG A 19 4.26 12.12 -2.67
CA ARG A 19 5.01 13.38 -2.52
C ARG A 19 5.61 13.86 -3.85
N ARG A 20 6.12 12.94 -4.68
CA ARG A 20 6.61 13.28 -6.02
C ARG A 20 5.52 13.83 -6.95
N ASN A 21 4.30 13.29 -6.86
CA ASN A 21 3.17 13.83 -7.60
C ASN A 21 2.78 15.22 -7.07
N ALA A 22 2.68 15.37 -5.75
CA ALA A 22 2.40 16.64 -5.10
C ALA A 22 3.42 17.73 -5.47
N ALA A 23 4.72 17.38 -5.52
CA ALA A 23 5.79 18.29 -5.93
C ALA A 23 5.61 18.76 -7.38
N ARG A 24 5.27 17.86 -8.31
CA ARG A 24 5.00 18.20 -9.71
C ARG A 24 3.78 19.12 -9.87
N ALA A 25 2.80 18.97 -8.99
CA ALA A 25 1.60 19.81 -8.97
C ALA A 25 1.80 21.11 -8.16
N GLY A 26 2.99 21.35 -7.57
CA GLY A 26 3.26 22.52 -6.74
C GLY A 26 2.44 22.58 -5.43
N LEU A 27 1.92 21.45 -4.95
CA LEU A 27 1.09 21.40 -3.76
C LEU A 27 1.95 21.59 -2.49
N PRO A 28 1.55 22.46 -1.55
CA PRO A 28 2.28 22.63 -0.31
C PRO A 28 2.12 21.40 0.60
N VAL A 29 3.24 20.81 1.04
CA VAL A 29 3.26 19.59 1.84
C VAL A 29 4.03 19.78 3.12
N THR A 30 3.47 19.31 4.24
CA THR A 30 4.18 19.10 5.50
C THR A 30 4.50 17.61 5.64
N VAL A 31 5.75 17.26 5.91
CA VAL A 31 6.19 15.85 6.04
C VAL A 31 6.56 15.56 7.47
N LEU A 32 5.83 14.66 8.12
CA LEU A 32 6.17 14.13 9.44
C LEU A 32 6.93 12.82 9.28
N THR A 33 8.17 12.78 9.74
CA THR A 33 9.08 11.64 9.54
C THR A 33 9.95 11.39 10.77
N ARG A 34 10.49 10.17 10.94
CA ARG A 34 11.42 9.84 12.03
C ARG A 34 12.89 10.06 11.66
N LYS A 35 13.17 10.25 10.38
CA LYS A 35 14.51 10.54 9.86
C LYS A 35 14.35 11.51 8.69
N PRO A 36 15.30 12.41 8.45
CA PRO A 36 15.26 13.25 7.27
C PRO A 36 15.07 12.42 6.01
N VAL A 37 14.27 12.91 5.08
CA VAL A 37 14.02 12.28 3.77
C VAL A 37 14.32 13.30 2.68
N PRO A 38 14.75 12.86 1.49
CA PRO A 38 14.87 13.76 0.34
C PRO A 38 13.55 14.48 0.11
N GLY A 39 13.58 15.79 0.02
CA GLY A 39 12.43 16.67 -0.15
C GLY A 39 12.46 17.44 -1.47
N SER A 40 11.46 18.27 -1.67
CA SER A 40 11.31 19.25 -2.75
C SER A 40 11.01 20.63 -2.14
N ASP A 41 11.13 21.68 -2.92
CA ASP A 41 11.02 23.09 -2.45
C ASP A 41 9.64 23.42 -1.86
N ASN A 42 8.61 22.63 -2.23
CA ASN A 42 7.24 22.78 -1.71
C ASN A 42 7.02 22.01 -0.39
N GLU A 43 8.05 21.40 0.21
CA GLU A 43 7.94 20.56 1.41
C GLU A 43 8.59 21.19 2.64
N THR A 44 7.85 21.19 3.75
CA THR A 44 8.37 21.47 5.10
C THR A 44 8.47 20.15 5.86
N GLN A 45 9.63 19.82 6.45
CA GLN A 45 9.83 18.57 7.17
C GLN A 45 9.91 18.76 8.68
N PHE A 46 9.17 17.93 9.41
CA PHE A 46 9.29 17.78 10.85
C PHE A 46 9.85 16.38 11.16
N VAL A 47 11.03 16.35 11.76
CA VAL A 47 11.67 15.10 12.18
C VAL A 47 11.39 14.89 13.66
N VAL A 48 10.65 13.80 13.98
CA VAL A 48 10.17 13.50 15.33
C VAL A 48 10.60 12.10 15.78
N GLY A 49 10.84 11.92 17.07
CA GLY A 49 11.11 10.60 17.65
C GLY A 49 9.85 9.71 17.71
N ASP A 50 8.70 10.31 17.95
CA ASP A 50 7.41 9.64 18.06
C ASP A 50 6.35 10.32 17.19
N TYR A 51 5.75 9.59 16.27
CA TYR A 51 4.63 10.10 15.45
C TYR A 51 3.37 10.45 16.27
N PHE A 52 3.23 9.88 17.47
CA PHE A 52 2.00 9.99 18.26
C PHE A 52 1.95 11.24 19.15
N ALA A 53 3.07 11.96 19.24
CA ALA A 53 3.19 13.22 19.95
C ALA A 53 3.96 14.25 19.09
N PRO A 54 3.46 14.57 17.89
CA PRO A 54 4.11 15.58 17.06
C PRO A 54 3.90 16.96 17.67
N PRO A 55 4.80 17.92 17.36
CA PRO A 55 4.58 19.33 17.69
C PRO A 55 3.25 19.83 17.08
N ALA A 56 2.60 20.74 17.75
CA ALA A 56 1.28 21.23 17.35
C ALA A 56 1.32 21.92 15.97
N GLU A 57 2.40 22.59 15.66
CA GLU A 57 2.66 23.34 14.42
C GLU A 57 2.65 22.45 13.17
N VAL A 58 2.79 21.13 13.34
CA VAL A 58 2.67 20.15 12.24
C VAL A 58 1.30 20.22 11.56
N PHE A 59 0.27 20.62 12.30
CA PHE A 59 -1.11 20.71 11.80
C PHE A 59 -1.51 22.10 11.32
N ASP A 60 -0.63 23.09 11.37
CA ASP A 60 -0.96 24.46 10.96
C ASP A 60 -1.26 24.53 9.45
N GLU A 61 -2.39 25.13 9.11
CA GLU A 61 -2.90 25.26 7.74
C GLU A 61 -3.16 23.93 7.02
N VAL A 62 -3.23 22.81 7.75
CA VAL A 62 -3.46 21.47 7.19
C VAL A 62 -4.94 21.27 6.91
N GLY A 63 -5.29 21.08 5.63
CA GLY A 63 -6.64 20.71 5.22
C GLY A 63 -6.83 19.20 5.07
N CYS A 64 -5.75 18.47 4.74
CA CYS A 64 -5.78 17.01 4.54
C CYS A 64 -4.58 16.34 5.20
N VAL A 65 -4.80 15.20 5.85
CA VAL A 65 -3.73 14.34 6.39
C VAL A 65 -3.68 13.03 5.61
N MET A 66 -2.50 12.67 5.12
CA MET A 66 -2.21 11.39 4.46
C MET A 66 -1.35 10.52 5.37
N ASN A 67 -1.95 9.52 6.03
CA ASN A 67 -1.23 8.65 6.93
C ASN A 67 -0.73 7.37 6.24
N PHE A 68 0.54 7.34 5.90
CA PHE A 68 1.27 6.18 5.38
C PHE A 68 2.03 5.43 6.47
N ALA A 69 2.00 5.88 7.72
CA ALA A 69 2.64 5.18 8.83
C ALA A 69 1.87 3.90 9.17
N GLY A 70 2.62 2.88 9.55
CA GLY A 70 2.10 1.57 9.93
C GLY A 70 3.10 0.47 9.61
N ALA A 71 2.97 -0.66 10.28
CA ALA A 71 3.83 -1.81 10.06
C ALA A 71 3.03 -3.11 10.10
N PRO A 72 3.43 -4.14 9.31
CA PRO A 72 2.80 -5.45 9.34
C PRO A 72 3.18 -6.26 10.57
N THR A 73 4.33 -5.96 11.19
CA THR A 73 4.86 -6.65 12.37
C THR A 73 5.49 -5.65 13.34
N GLN A 74 5.44 -5.98 14.62
CA GLN A 74 6.13 -5.29 15.70
C GLN A 74 6.61 -6.35 16.72
N PRO A 75 7.59 -6.03 17.59
CA PRO A 75 8.08 -6.96 18.59
C PRO A 75 7.00 -7.47 19.56
N THR A 76 6.01 -6.65 19.86
CA THR A 76 4.89 -7.00 20.74
C THR A 76 3.55 -6.62 20.10
N GLU A 77 2.47 -7.28 20.52
CA GLU A 77 1.13 -6.93 20.08
C GLU A 77 0.73 -5.52 20.54
N ALA A 78 1.11 -5.12 21.75
CA ALA A 78 0.88 -3.78 22.26
C ALA A 78 1.55 -2.70 21.37
N ALA A 79 2.79 -2.93 20.95
CA ALA A 79 3.48 -2.02 19.99
C ALA A 79 2.78 -1.98 18.63
N LEU A 80 2.24 -3.10 18.16
CA LEU A 80 1.48 -3.18 16.93
C LEU A 80 0.16 -2.39 17.02
N ILE A 81 -0.57 -2.52 18.13
CA ILE A 81 -1.80 -1.77 18.42
C ILE A 81 -1.49 -0.28 18.50
N ARG A 82 -0.48 0.10 19.27
CA ARG A 82 -0.07 1.50 19.40
C ARG A 82 0.22 2.14 18.04
N LEU A 83 0.98 1.45 17.17
CA LEU A 83 1.37 1.99 15.87
C LEU A 83 0.22 2.00 14.86
N ASN A 84 -0.58 0.95 14.80
CA ASN A 84 -1.57 0.78 13.75
C ASN A 84 -2.98 1.25 14.12
N VAL A 85 -3.30 1.41 15.40
CA VAL A 85 -4.65 1.78 15.90
C VAL A 85 -4.61 3.11 16.65
N GLU A 86 -3.94 3.14 17.80
CA GLU A 86 -3.97 4.31 18.69
C GLU A 86 -3.36 5.54 18.02
N GLY A 87 -2.22 5.37 17.37
CA GLY A 87 -1.52 6.44 16.69
C GLY A 87 -2.36 7.12 15.60
N PRO A 88 -2.86 6.39 14.60
CA PRO A 88 -3.74 6.96 13.59
C PRO A 88 -4.97 7.68 14.16
N VAL A 89 -5.63 7.09 15.16
CA VAL A 89 -6.82 7.73 15.80
C VAL A 89 -6.44 9.02 16.52
N ARG A 90 -5.36 9.03 17.30
CA ARG A 90 -4.86 10.23 18.00
C ARG A 90 -4.48 11.34 17.01
N LEU A 91 -3.78 10.98 15.94
CA LEU A 91 -3.41 11.93 14.89
C LEU A 91 -4.63 12.50 14.17
N ALA A 92 -5.65 11.67 13.93
CA ALA A 92 -6.89 12.12 13.30
C ALA A 92 -7.69 13.06 14.21
N VAL A 93 -7.73 12.79 15.52
CA VAL A 93 -8.32 13.71 16.53
C VAL A 93 -7.58 15.05 16.51
N ALA A 94 -6.24 15.03 16.60
CA ALA A 94 -5.44 16.25 16.59
C ALA A 94 -5.63 17.05 15.30
N ALA A 95 -5.69 16.38 14.14
CA ALA A 95 -5.93 17.01 12.85
C ALA A 95 -7.32 17.68 12.79
N ARG A 96 -8.36 16.94 13.18
CA ARG A 96 -9.74 17.44 13.23
C ARG A 96 -9.86 18.68 14.13
N ASP A 97 -9.30 18.61 15.33
CA ASP A 97 -9.38 19.69 16.33
C ASP A 97 -8.59 20.93 15.89
N ARG A 98 -7.72 20.81 14.88
CA ARG A 98 -6.98 21.90 14.20
C ARG A 98 -7.61 22.30 12.85
N GLY A 99 -8.81 21.81 12.53
CA GLY A 99 -9.56 22.23 11.36
C GLY A 99 -9.25 21.50 10.05
N ALA A 100 -8.49 20.40 10.10
CA ALA A 100 -8.36 19.55 8.92
C ALA A 100 -9.72 18.95 8.53
N ALA A 101 -10.03 18.95 7.24
CA ALA A 101 -11.29 18.40 6.72
C ALA A 101 -11.19 16.91 6.37
N ARG A 102 -9.98 16.40 6.10
CA ARG A 102 -9.75 15.05 5.59
C ARG A 102 -8.64 14.32 6.33
N PHE A 103 -8.83 13.03 6.58
CA PHE A 103 -7.80 12.11 7.08
C PHE A 103 -7.78 10.84 6.27
N VAL A 104 -6.74 10.61 5.50
CA VAL A 104 -6.58 9.45 4.64
C VAL A 104 -5.77 8.38 5.36
N GLN A 105 -6.35 7.21 5.60
CA GLN A 105 -5.71 6.07 6.27
C GLN A 105 -5.43 4.93 5.32
N ILE A 106 -4.17 4.57 5.16
CA ILE A 106 -3.82 3.36 4.42
C ILE A 106 -4.15 2.13 5.27
N SER A 107 -5.18 1.41 4.86
CA SER A 107 -5.60 0.10 5.36
C SER A 107 -5.14 -1.03 4.42
N SER A 108 -5.77 -2.20 4.47
CA SER A 108 -5.33 -3.36 3.71
C SER A 108 -6.51 -4.27 3.34
N LEU A 109 -6.44 -4.95 2.19
CA LEU A 109 -7.36 -6.04 1.85
C LEU A 109 -7.31 -7.22 2.83
N SER A 110 -6.26 -7.32 3.66
CA SER A 110 -6.16 -8.37 4.69
C SER A 110 -7.30 -8.34 5.71
N VAL A 111 -8.07 -7.25 5.80
CA VAL A 111 -9.27 -7.18 6.64
C VAL A 111 -10.37 -8.17 6.21
N PHE A 112 -10.33 -8.64 4.98
CA PHE A 112 -11.24 -9.66 4.44
C PHE A 112 -10.78 -11.09 4.69
N GLY A 113 -9.63 -11.28 5.36
CA GLY A 113 -9.12 -12.57 5.81
C GLY A 113 -8.55 -13.46 4.72
N GLY A 114 -9.15 -13.97 3.83
CA GLY A 114 -8.69 -14.85 2.74
C GLY A 114 -9.78 -14.96 1.68
N ALA A 115 -10.64 -13.94 1.61
CA ALA A 115 -11.63 -13.86 0.54
C ALA A 115 -10.92 -13.80 -0.82
N GLU A 116 -11.35 -14.65 -1.73
CA GLU A 116 -10.78 -14.75 -3.07
C GLU A 116 -11.29 -13.65 -3.99
N ASP A 117 -12.58 -13.39 -3.95
CA ASP A 117 -13.25 -12.30 -4.67
C ASP A 117 -13.76 -11.28 -3.65
N ILE A 118 -13.43 -10.02 -3.86
CA ILE A 118 -13.65 -8.92 -2.90
C ILE A 118 -14.47 -7.84 -3.58
N ASP A 119 -15.55 -7.47 -2.94
CA ASP A 119 -16.41 -6.34 -3.28
C ASP A 119 -16.88 -5.59 -2.01
N ASP A 120 -17.81 -4.65 -2.18
CA ASP A 120 -18.34 -3.88 -1.06
C ASP A 120 -19.23 -4.69 -0.11
N ALA A 121 -19.79 -5.82 -0.57
CA ALA A 121 -20.61 -6.73 0.22
C ALA A 121 -19.81 -7.82 0.93
N THR A 122 -18.52 -7.98 0.59
CA THR A 122 -17.65 -9.02 1.15
C THR A 122 -17.50 -8.86 2.66
N PRO A 123 -17.77 -9.91 3.47
CA PRO A 123 -17.68 -9.85 4.93
C PRO A 123 -16.24 -9.57 5.41
N ILE A 124 -16.12 -8.70 6.40
CA ILE A 124 -14.85 -8.40 7.05
C ILE A 124 -14.52 -9.47 8.08
N GLN A 125 -13.45 -10.24 7.86
CA GLN A 125 -13.04 -11.38 8.67
C GLN A 125 -11.51 -11.39 8.88
N PRO A 126 -10.92 -10.46 9.63
CA PRO A 126 -9.47 -10.35 9.79
C PRO A 126 -8.88 -11.55 10.52
N ARG A 127 -7.99 -12.32 9.88
CA ARG A 127 -7.39 -13.54 10.42
C ARG A 127 -6.07 -13.32 11.17
N THR A 128 -5.34 -12.25 10.85
CA THR A 128 -4.03 -11.95 11.45
C THR A 128 -4.11 -10.76 12.42
N SER A 129 -3.17 -10.65 13.38
CA SER A 129 -3.08 -9.50 14.28
C SER A 129 -2.95 -8.19 13.51
N TYR A 130 -2.16 -8.18 12.42
CA TYR A 130 -2.08 -7.03 11.53
C TYR A 130 -3.45 -6.64 10.93
N ALA A 131 -4.18 -7.61 10.39
CA ALA A 131 -5.49 -7.36 9.81
C ALA A 131 -6.50 -6.85 10.85
N ARG A 132 -6.46 -7.41 12.06
CA ARG A 132 -7.29 -6.94 13.20
C ARG A 132 -6.95 -5.49 13.58
N THR A 133 -5.66 -5.12 13.65
CA THR A 133 -5.29 -3.73 13.94
C THR A 133 -5.71 -2.77 12.83
N LYS A 134 -5.61 -3.17 11.55
CA LYS A 134 -6.12 -2.32 10.45
C LYS A 134 -7.63 -2.12 10.55
N ARG A 135 -8.40 -3.17 10.84
CA ARG A 135 -9.85 -3.07 11.04
C ARG A 135 -10.21 -2.17 12.23
N ALA A 136 -9.52 -2.34 13.37
CA ALA A 136 -9.76 -1.51 14.55
C ALA A 136 -9.47 -0.01 14.28
N ALA A 137 -8.41 0.29 13.51
CA ALA A 137 -8.12 1.66 13.09
C ALA A 137 -9.24 2.24 12.19
N GLU A 138 -9.75 1.44 11.23
CA GLU A 138 -10.88 1.86 10.39
C GLU A 138 -12.11 2.23 11.23
N GLU A 139 -12.42 1.41 12.23
CA GLU A 139 -13.56 1.65 13.13
C GLU A 139 -13.36 2.88 14.01
N GLY A 140 -12.16 3.04 14.58
CA GLY A 140 -11.81 4.21 15.37
C GLY A 140 -11.92 5.52 14.58
N LEU A 141 -11.43 5.51 13.34
CA LEU A 141 -11.48 6.69 12.46
C LEU A 141 -12.92 7.03 12.01
N ARG A 142 -13.73 6.03 11.66
CA ARG A 142 -15.14 6.26 11.27
C ARG A 142 -15.95 6.93 12.37
N ARG A 143 -15.66 6.64 13.65
CA ARG A 143 -16.33 7.30 14.79
C ARG A 143 -15.99 8.77 14.93
N LEU A 144 -14.93 9.24 14.27
CA LEU A 144 -14.52 10.66 14.29
C LEU A 144 -15.20 11.49 13.20
N GLU A 145 -15.95 10.85 12.29
CA GLU A 145 -16.62 11.52 11.18
C GLU A 145 -17.64 12.55 11.69
N THR A 146 -17.60 13.75 11.10
CA THR A 146 -18.55 14.85 11.36
C THR A 146 -18.86 15.55 10.03
N SER A 147 -19.73 16.54 10.04
CA SER A 147 -20.00 17.37 8.84
C SER A 147 -18.77 18.12 8.32
N GLY A 148 -17.79 18.42 9.20
CA GLY A 148 -16.56 19.14 8.85
C GLY A 148 -15.32 18.25 8.73
N PHE A 149 -15.39 16.97 9.08
CA PHE A 149 -14.25 16.04 9.07
C PHE A 149 -14.64 14.68 8.54
N SER A 150 -14.00 14.24 7.45
CA SER A 150 -14.31 12.98 6.79
C SER A 150 -13.07 12.08 6.63
N PRO A 151 -12.99 10.95 7.34
CA PRO A 151 -11.95 9.95 7.10
C PRO A 151 -12.14 9.21 5.77
N LEU A 152 -11.04 9.02 5.03
CA LEU A 152 -10.97 8.14 3.87
C LEU A 152 -10.18 6.87 4.23
N ILE A 153 -10.81 5.73 4.15
CA ILE A 153 -10.20 4.41 4.36
C ILE A 153 -9.74 3.85 3.01
N VAL A 154 -8.46 3.47 2.92
CA VAL A 154 -7.84 2.96 1.69
C VAL A 154 -7.47 1.49 1.90
N ARG A 155 -8.33 0.56 1.52
CA ARG A 155 -8.05 -0.88 1.62
C ARG A 155 -7.18 -1.34 0.46
N ALA A 156 -5.87 -1.03 0.59
CA ALA A 156 -4.92 -1.34 -0.46
C ALA A 156 -4.60 -2.84 -0.55
N PRO A 157 -4.49 -3.41 -1.76
CA PRO A 157 -3.86 -4.71 -2.00
C PRO A 157 -2.34 -4.62 -1.77
N LEU A 158 -1.57 -5.60 -2.27
CA LEU A 158 -0.11 -5.52 -2.25
C LEU A 158 0.37 -4.29 -3.02
N ILE A 159 0.99 -3.36 -2.29
CA ILE A 159 1.62 -2.16 -2.86
C ILE A 159 3.03 -2.50 -3.35
N TYR A 160 3.35 -2.18 -4.59
CA TYR A 160 4.66 -2.44 -5.18
C TYR A 160 5.18 -1.25 -6.00
N GLY A 161 6.49 -1.26 -6.31
CA GLY A 161 7.12 -0.20 -7.12
C GLY A 161 8.63 -0.32 -7.18
N PRO A 162 9.32 0.53 -7.95
CA PRO A 162 10.74 0.42 -8.30
C PRO A 162 11.70 0.69 -7.15
N GLN A 163 11.24 1.26 -6.03
CA GLN A 163 12.10 1.56 -4.88
C GLN A 163 12.68 0.30 -4.20
N GLY A 164 12.31 -0.88 -4.66
CA GLY A 164 12.76 -2.16 -4.11
C GLY A 164 12.17 -2.48 -2.73
N GLY A 165 12.54 -3.64 -2.19
CA GLY A 165 11.97 -4.15 -0.93
C GLY A 165 10.51 -4.65 -1.10
N GLY A 166 10.01 -5.35 -0.10
CA GLY A 166 8.70 -5.99 -0.14
C GLY A 166 8.68 -7.34 -0.87
N LYS A 167 7.55 -8.04 -0.73
CA LYS A 167 7.41 -9.45 -1.16
C LYS A 167 7.64 -9.66 -2.66
N LEU A 168 7.12 -8.78 -3.50
CA LEU A 168 7.26 -8.94 -4.95
C LEU A 168 8.72 -8.74 -5.40
N SER A 169 9.45 -7.78 -4.84
CA SER A 169 10.87 -7.59 -5.15
C SER A 169 11.73 -8.77 -4.67
N GLN A 170 11.37 -9.39 -3.54
CA GLN A 170 12.02 -10.62 -3.07
C GLN A 170 11.76 -11.80 -4.01
N LEU A 171 10.52 -11.95 -4.48
CA LEU A 171 10.16 -12.98 -5.47
C LEU A 171 10.90 -12.77 -6.79
N VAL A 172 10.98 -11.54 -7.28
CA VAL A 172 11.75 -11.21 -8.50
C VAL A 172 13.20 -11.64 -8.36
N ARG A 173 13.87 -11.26 -7.27
CA ARG A 173 15.27 -11.67 -7.01
C ARG A 173 15.42 -13.17 -6.93
N LEU A 174 14.58 -13.83 -6.11
CA LEU A 174 14.62 -15.29 -5.98
C LEU A 174 14.48 -15.97 -7.33
N TRP A 175 13.50 -15.57 -8.13
CA TRP A 175 13.23 -16.18 -9.43
C TRP A 175 14.33 -15.85 -10.45
N SER A 176 14.87 -14.63 -10.43
CA SER A 176 16.00 -14.26 -11.27
C SER A 176 17.26 -15.12 -10.98
N THR A 177 17.44 -15.57 -9.74
CA THR A 177 18.55 -16.45 -9.33
C THR A 177 18.27 -17.92 -9.67
N LEU A 178 17.13 -18.45 -9.25
CA LEU A 178 16.77 -19.88 -9.41
C LEU A 178 16.39 -20.24 -10.84
N ARG A 179 15.96 -19.28 -11.65
CA ARG A 179 15.49 -19.43 -13.04
C ARG A 179 14.24 -20.30 -13.22
N VAL A 180 13.80 -20.96 -12.17
CA VAL A 180 12.60 -21.81 -12.16
C VAL A 180 11.76 -21.51 -10.92
N LEU A 181 10.44 -21.61 -11.08
CA LEU A 181 9.49 -21.51 -9.97
C LEU A 181 8.41 -22.57 -10.14
N PRO A 182 8.11 -23.39 -9.11
CA PRO A 182 6.97 -24.29 -9.14
C PRO A 182 5.68 -23.47 -9.17
N ALA A 183 4.73 -23.90 -9.98
CA ALA A 183 3.44 -23.25 -10.10
C ALA A 183 2.31 -24.28 -10.18
N PRO A 184 1.12 -23.99 -9.63
CA PRO A 184 -0.06 -24.81 -9.87
C PRO A 184 -0.44 -24.74 -11.36
N SER A 185 -1.17 -25.75 -11.84
CA SER A 185 -1.65 -25.81 -13.23
C SER A 185 -2.54 -24.61 -13.60
N VAL A 186 -3.27 -24.08 -12.62
CA VAL A 186 -4.11 -22.89 -12.77
C VAL A 186 -3.51 -21.76 -11.92
N LEU A 187 -3.04 -20.72 -12.58
CA LEU A 187 -2.50 -19.53 -11.92
C LEU A 187 -3.65 -18.64 -11.44
N GLN A 188 -3.58 -18.23 -10.18
CA GLN A 188 -4.62 -17.38 -9.58
C GLN A 188 -4.32 -15.91 -9.77
N PRO A 189 -5.28 -15.13 -10.32
CA PRO A 189 -5.13 -13.69 -10.44
C PRO A 189 -5.28 -13.01 -9.09
N ARG A 190 -4.60 -11.87 -8.94
CA ARG A 190 -4.73 -11.03 -7.75
C ARG A 190 -4.64 -9.55 -8.06
N SER A 191 -5.39 -8.77 -7.30
CA SER A 191 -5.26 -7.34 -7.31
C SER A 191 -3.95 -6.91 -6.65
N MET A 192 -3.26 -5.98 -7.28
CA MET A 192 -2.11 -5.26 -6.73
C MET A 192 -2.24 -3.78 -7.09
N VAL A 193 -1.42 -2.93 -6.49
CA VAL A 193 -1.36 -1.52 -6.86
C VAL A 193 0.09 -1.03 -6.92
N HIS A 194 0.46 -0.48 -8.06
CA HIS A 194 1.72 0.23 -8.20
C HIS A 194 1.68 1.55 -7.42
N VAL A 195 2.79 1.95 -6.79
CA VAL A 195 2.85 3.17 -5.96
C VAL A 195 2.39 4.43 -6.70
N HIS A 196 2.61 4.52 -8.01
CA HIS A 196 2.13 5.62 -8.83
C HIS A 196 0.60 5.61 -8.96
N ASN A 197 0.01 4.45 -9.28
CA ASN A 197 -1.44 4.30 -9.40
C ASN A 197 -2.15 4.51 -8.05
N LEU A 198 -1.50 4.08 -6.94
CA LEU A 198 -1.99 4.40 -5.60
C LEU A 198 -2.05 5.92 -5.38
N ALA A 199 -0.99 6.65 -5.74
CA ALA A 199 -0.98 8.11 -5.59
C ALA A 199 -2.13 8.77 -6.40
N LEU A 200 -2.33 8.37 -7.66
CA LEU A 200 -3.45 8.86 -8.49
C LEU A 200 -4.83 8.52 -7.90
N ALA A 201 -4.99 7.30 -7.38
CA ALA A 201 -6.24 6.89 -6.73
C ALA A 201 -6.52 7.69 -5.45
N LEU A 202 -5.48 8.04 -4.68
CA LEU A 202 -5.62 8.85 -3.47
C LEU A 202 -6.06 10.27 -3.80
N ASP A 203 -5.41 10.92 -4.78
CA ASP A 203 -5.75 12.27 -5.21
C ASP A 203 -7.21 12.32 -5.70
N GLY A 204 -7.59 11.44 -6.62
CA GLY A 204 -8.96 11.39 -7.13
C GLY A 204 -10.01 11.04 -6.05
N ALA A 205 -9.68 10.23 -5.05
CA ALA A 205 -10.60 9.90 -3.96
C ALA A 205 -10.79 11.05 -2.97
N VAL A 206 -9.74 11.83 -2.72
CA VAL A 206 -9.83 13.05 -1.90
C VAL A 206 -10.72 14.08 -2.59
N ASP A 207 -10.51 14.30 -3.89
CA ASP A 207 -11.28 15.26 -4.70
C ASP A 207 -12.77 14.91 -4.79
N ARG A 208 -13.10 13.61 -4.92
CA ARG A 208 -14.50 13.13 -4.94
C ARG A 208 -15.17 13.10 -3.56
N GLY A 209 -14.43 13.23 -2.48
CA GLY A 209 -14.97 13.09 -1.12
C GLY A 209 -15.26 11.64 -0.71
N ASP A 210 -14.59 10.66 -1.34
CA ASP A 210 -14.79 9.24 -1.04
C ASP A 210 -14.51 8.93 0.44
N ARG A 211 -15.17 7.89 0.99
CA ARG A 211 -14.96 7.40 2.38
C ARG A 211 -14.25 6.06 2.44
N LEU A 212 -14.33 5.29 1.37
CA LEU A 212 -13.68 3.98 1.22
C LEU A 212 -13.28 3.78 -0.23
N ILE A 213 -12.04 3.30 -0.45
CA ILE A 213 -11.59 2.90 -1.78
C ILE A 213 -10.76 1.63 -1.74
N TYR A 214 -10.75 0.93 -2.89
CA TYR A 214 -9.88 -0.22 -3.19
C TYR A 214 -8.99 0.15 -4.39
N PRO A 215 -7.81 0.76 -4.15
CA PRO A 215 -6.91 1.14 -5.24
C PRO A 215 -6.30 -0.12 -5.85
N CYS A 216 -6.51 -0.34 -7.14
CA CYS A 216 -5.99 -1.49 -7.87
C CYS A 216 -5.41 -1.05 -9.20
N ASP A 217 -4.38 -1.75 -9.68
CA ASP A 217 -3.94 -1.60 -11.05
C ASP A 217 -5.07 -1.98 -12.02
N PRO A 218 -5.08 -1.43 -13.25
CA PRO A 218 -6.11 -1.75 -14.24
C PRO A 218 -6.22 -3.25 -14.53
N GLU A 219 -5.08 -3.94 -14.55
CA GLU A 219 -5.00 -5.37 -14.81
C GLU A 219 -4.59 -6.16 -13.56
N PRO A 220 -5.20 -7.33 -13.31
CA PRO A 220 -4.77 -8.21 -12.22
C PRO A 220 -3.41 -8.84 -12.54
N PHE A 221 -2.63 -9.05 -11.50
CA PHE A 221 -1.34 -9.75 -11.54
C PHE A 221 -1.53 -11.27 -11.46
N ASP A 222 -0.67 -12.02 -12.16
CA ASP A 222 -0.39 -13.44 -11.96
C ASP A 222 1.09 -13.76 -12.23
N LEU A 223 1.51 -14.98 -11.94
CA LEU A 223 2.91 -15.41 -12.13
C LEU A 223 3.33 -15.51 -13.60
N ALA A 224 2.39 -15.74 -14.54
CA ALA A 224 2.71 -15.75 -15.97
C ALA A 224 3.11 -14.34 -16.45
N LYS A 225 2.38 -13.32 -16.04
CA LYS A 225 2.71 -11.94 -16.37
C LYS A 225 4.08 -11.51 -15.79
N LEU A 226 4.42 -11.98 -14.58
CA LEU A 226 5.75 -11.75 -14.01
C LEU A 226 6.84 -12.48 -14.81
N ARG A 227 6.62 -13.75 -15.21
CA ARG A 227 7.52 -14.51 -16.07
C ARG A 227 7.78 -13.74 -17.39
N ASP A 228 6.73 -13.27 -18.01
CA ASP A 228 6.84 -12.62 -19.32
C ASP A 228 7.56 -11.26 -19.20
N ALA A 229 7.32 -10.51 -18.12
CA ALA A 229 8.06 -9.29 -17.81
C ALA A 229 9.55 -9.55 -17.54
N LEU A 230 9.90 -10.62 -16.79
CA LEU A 230 11.28 -11.04 -16.56
C LEU A 230 12.00 -11.40 -17.86
N ARG A 231 11.34 -12.19 -18.73
CA ARG A 231 11.88 -12.55 -20.05
C ARG A 231 12.09 -11.34 -20.94
N ALA A 232 11.20 -10.39 -20.93
CA ALA A 232 11.32 -9.14 -21.66
C ALA A 232 12.51 -8.27 -21.19
N GLU A 233 12.97 -8.47 -19.96
CA GLU A 233 14.18 -7.83 -19.41
C GLU A 233 15.44 -8.75 -19.49
N GLY A 234 15.41 -9.79 -20.35
CA GLY A 234 16.54 -10.67 -20.59
C GLY A 234 16.75 -11.76 -19.53
N VAL A 235 15.85 -11.92 -18.58
CA VAL A 235 15.96 -12.93 -17.52
C VAL A 235 15.24 -14.21 -17.92
N GLY A 236 16.01 -15.23 -18.33
CA GLY A 236 15.47 -16.53 -18.74
C GLY A 236 14.88 -17.32 -17.58
N VAL A 237 13.58 -17.21 -17.34
CA VAL A 237 12.87 -17.89 -16.25
C VAL A 237 11.78 -18.82 -16.77
N ARG A 238 11.47 -19.86 -16.00
CA ARG A 238 10.44 -20.87 -16.32
C ARG A 238 9.50 -21.10 -15.14
N LEU A 239 8.21 -21.28 -15.44
CA LEU A 239 7.25 -21.91 -14.55
C LEU A 239 7.19 -23.40 -14.90
N PHE A 240 7.21 -24.27 -13.91
CA PHE A 240 6.95 -25.67 -14.11
C PHE A 240 5.75 -26.11 -13.27
N SER A 241 4.88 -26.91 -13.88
CA SER A 241 3.71 -27.45 -13.17
C SER A 241 4.19 -28.48 -12.15
N ALA A 242 3.93 -28.22 -10.87
CA ALA A 242 4.24 -29.14 -9.80
C ALA A 242 2.98 -29.88 -9.33
N PRO A 243 3.12 -31.09 -8.75
CA PRO A 243 1.98 -31.88 -8.28
C PRO A 243 1.12 -31.11 -7.26
N PRO A 244 -0.21 -31.22 -7.30
CA PRO A 244 -1.11 -30.53 -6.35
C PRO A 244 -0.81 -30.83 -4.88
N LEU A 245 -0.27 -32.03 -4.60
CA LEU A 245 0.13 -32.41 -3.24
C LEU A 245 1.18 -31.46 -2.65
N LEU A 246 2.14 -31.00 -3.46
CA LEU A 246 3.16 -30.05 -3.02
C LEU A 246 2.51 -28.74 -2.51
N PHE A 247 1.52 -28.24 -3.24
CA PHE A 247 0.84 -26.99 -2.87
C PHE A 247 -0.03 -27.16 -1.63
N ARG A 248 -0.72 -28.31 -1.47
CA ARG A 248 -1.46 -28.63 -0.25
C ARG A 248 -0.55 -28.71 0.99
N LEU A 249 0.62 -29.31 0.85
CA LEU A 249 1.62 -29.36 1.92
C LEU A 249 2.16 -27.98 2.25
N LEU A 250 2.47 -27.17 1.23
CA LEU A 250 2.93 -25.80 1.40
C LEU A 250 1.87 -24.92 2.08
N GLU A 251 0.62 -25.04 1.68
CA GLU A 251 -0.51 -24.34 2.29
C GLU A 251 -0.68 -24.67 3.77
N ARG A 252 -0.56 -25.97 4.13
CA ARG A 252 -0.63 -26.41 5.53
C ARG A 252 0.58 -25.95 6.36
N ALA A 253 1.79 -26.08 5.80
CA ALA A 253 3.04 -25.76 6.53
C ALA A 253 3.33 -24.26 6.59
N ARG A 254 2.99 -23.52 5.56
CA ARG A 254 3.30 -22.08 5.40
C ARG A 254 2.15 -21.31 4.73
N PRO A 255 0.96 -21.24 5.37
CA PRO A 255 -0.25 -20.67 4.76
C PRO A 255 -0.04 -19.23 4.27
N ALA A 256 0.61 -18.38 5.05
CA ALA A 256 0.88 -16.99 4.66
C ALA A 256 1.79 -16.85 3.43
N MET A 257 2.72 -17.79 3.23
CA MET A 257 3.58 -17.83 2.04
C MET A 257 2.78 -18.34 0.84
N TYR A 258 2.00 -19.39 1.01
CA TYR A 258 1.13 -19.94 -0.03
C TYR A 258 0.15 -18.87 -0.54
N GLU A 259 -0.63 -18.26 0.36
CA GLU A 259 -1.55 -17.18 0.01
C GLU A 259 -0.84 -16.01 -0.70
N SER A 260 0.38 -15.67 -0.24
CA SER A 260 1.15 -14.58 -0.82
C SER A 260 1.63 -14.83 -2.25
N LEU A 261 1.91 -16.09 -2.62
CA LEU A 261 2.47 -16.46 -3.93
C LEU A 261 1.41 -17.02 -4.89
N TYR A 262 0.49 -17.83 -4.38
CA TYR A 262 -0.41 -18.63 -5.17
C TYR A 262 -1.90 -18.39 -4.90
N GLY A 263 -2.23 -17.66 -3.82
CA GLY A 263 -3.62 -17.40 -3.46
C GLY A 263 -4.29 -16.40 -4.41
N ARG A 264 -5.59 -16.58 -4.60
CA ARG A 264 -6.47 -15.62 -5.26
C ARG A 264 -6.81 -14.48 -4.30
N SER A 265 -6.83 -13.24 -4.78
CA SER A 265 -7.34 -12.08 -4.05
C SER A 265 -7.66 -10.98 -5.05
N LEU A 266 -8.89 -10.95 -5.54
CA LEU A 266 -9.29 -10.11 -6.65
C LEU A 266 -10.42 -9.16 -6.24
N VAL A 267 -10.18 -7.86 -6.33
CA VAL A 267 -11.21 -6.84 -6.16
C VAL A 267 -12.07 -6.77 -7.42
N ALA A 268 -13.39 -6.87 -7.25
CA ALA A 268 -14.35 -6.78 -8.34
C ALA A 268 -14.17 -5.47 -9.12
N PRO A 269 -14.29 -5.48 -10.45
CA PRO A 269 -14.08 -4.28 -11.25
C PRO A 269 -14.93 -3.08 -10.82
N GLY A 270 -16.19 -3.30 -10.43
CA GLY A 270 -17.11 -2.24 -10.00
C GLY A 270 -16.76 -1.61 -8.64
N SER A 271 -16.00 -2.31 -7.79
CA SER A 271 -15.55 -1.80 -6.48
C SER A 271 -14.17 -1.13 -6.53
N ARG A 272 -13.45 -1.22 -7.65
CA ARG A 272 -12.11 -0.61 -7.76
C ARG A 272 -12.19 0.90 -7.80
N ALA A 273 -11.26 1.57 -7.13
CA ALA A 273 -11.11 3.01 -7.27
C ALA A 273 -10.86 3.39 -8.76
N PRO A 274 -11.58 4.36 -9.30
CA PRO A 274 -11.33 4.82 -10.66
C PRO A 274 -9.92 5.41 -10.78
N LEU A 275 -9.27 5.10 -11.89
CA LEU A 275 -7.95 5.63 -12.25
C LEU A 275 -8.05 6.45 -13.55
N PRO A 276 -7.23 7.48 -13.72
CA PRO A 276 -7.16 8.21 -14.97
C PRO A 276 -6.60 7.35 -16.11
N ARG A 277 -6.81 7.78 -17.37
CA ARG A 277 -6.41 7.00 -18.57
C ARG A 277 -4.91 6.78 -18.71
N ASP A 278 -4.10 7.64 -18.12
CA ASP A 278 -2.64 7.58 -18.09
C ASP A 278 -2.08 6.77 -16.93
N ALA A 279 -2.94 6.06 -16.19
CA ALA A 279 -2.50 5.13 -15.16
C ALA A 279 -1.52 4.10 -15.71
N MET A 280 -0.51 3.80 -14.92
CA MET A 280 0.55 2.86 -15.32
C MET A 280 -0.01 1.46 -15.50
N ASN A 281 0.21 0.85 -16.66
CA ASN A 281 -0.17 -0.54 -16.92
C ASN A 281 0.78 -1.52 -16.20
N LEU A 282 0.28 -2.73 -15.94
CA LEU A 282 0.99 -3.75 -15.17
C LEU A 282 2.34 -4.13 -15.78
N ASN A 283 2.43 -4.29 -17.10
CA ASN A 283 3.69 -4.70 -17.76
C ASN A 283 4.78 -3.63 -17.56
N THR A 284 4.48 -2.37 -17.80
CA THR A 284 5.42 -1.25 -17.56
C THR A 284 5.86 -1.19 -16.10
N ALA A 285 4.93 -1.36 -15.16
CA ALA A 285 5.18 -1.35 -13.73
C ALA A 285 6.10 -2.52 -13.30
N LEU A 286 5.85 -3.74 -13.79
CA LEU A 286 6.69 -4.92 -13.50
C LEU A 286 8.09 -4.77 -14.08
N ARG A 287 8.23 -4.32 -15.33
CA ARG A 287 9.53 -4.08 -15.95
C ARG A 287 10.33 -3.02 -15.19
N GLY A 288 9.71 -1.94 -14.75
CA GLY A 288 10.34 -0.93 -13.89
C GLY A 288 10.86 -1.51 -12.58
N LEU A 289 10.08 -2.36 -11.92
CA LEU A 289 10.47 -3.08 -10.70
C LEU A 289 11.67 -4.02 -10.95
N ILE A 290 11.65 -4.79 -12.04
CA ILE A 290 12.70 -5.75 -12.41
C ILE A 290 14.01 -5.02 -12.67
N ARG A 291 14.01 -3.98 -13.51
CA ARG A 291 15.18 -3.16 -13.82
C ARG A 291 15.82 -2.56 -12.55
N ALA A 292 14.99 -2.06 -11.64
CA ALA A 292 15.47 -1.51 -10.37
C ALA A 292 16.07 -2.59 -9.45
N GLY A 293 15.58 -3.83 -9.52
CA GLY A 293 16.14 -4.99 -8.81
C GLY A 293 17.50 -5.41 -9.37
N LEU A 294 17.58 -5.61 -10.68
CA LEU A 294 18.82 -6.06 -11.36
C LEU A 294 19.99 -5.07 -11.22
N LYS A 295 19.71 -3.75 -11.25
CA LYS A 295 20.74 -2.71 -11.03
C LYS A 295 21.33 -2.73 -9.63
N ARG A 296 20.59 -3.15 -8.62
CA ARG A 296 21.10 -3.23 -7.24
C ARG A 296 22.03 -4.42 -7.03
N ASP A 297 21.74 -5.53 -7.70
CA ASP A 297 22.54 -6.74 -7.61
C ASP A 297 23.88 -6.61 -8.40
N SER A 298 23.95 -5.69 -9.38
CA SER A 298 25.20 -5.36 -10.10
C SER A 298 26.12 -4.37 -9.36
N ASN A 299 25.63 -3.71 -8.31
CA ASN A 299 26.36 -2.73 -7.50
C ASN A 299 26.68 -3.25 -6.06
N ALA A 300 26.33 -4.49 -5.74
CA ALA A 300 26.60 -5.16 -4.48
C ALA A 300 27.67 -6.25 -4.66
#